data_46ffae7076aa347dca9590ca4f141aa8
#
_entry.id   46ffae7076aa347dca9590ca4f141aa8
#
_cell.length_a   1.000
_cell.length_b   1.000
_cell.length_c   1.000
_cell.angle_alpha   90.00
_cell.angle_beta   90.00
_cell.angle_gamma   90.00
#
_symmetry.space_group_name_H-M   'P 1'
#
loop_
_entity.id
_entity.type
_entity.pdbx_description
1 polymer ?
#
loop_
_entity_poly.entity_id
_entity_poly.type
_entity_poly.pdbx_seq_one_letter_code
_entity_poly.pdbx_strand_id
1 'polypeptide(L)'
;MAASNYNGNGKAHGRPPKGGESVASLLDRLPPQNLEAEEGVLGSILLDNEVIHDVVSKLKVEDFYRDTHQTIYRAMRDLYDLGKPIDGLTLSDELVKRGELESVGGDEALSEIVESVPHAANARYYADIVRQKAISRRLIECANEILRDGYSNTFTAEALLEKAEQKVFEIAGDQIQGDTAELLHVLKQAMDRIEERTVAKHAVTGASTGFFELDDYMGGLQAGQLIILAARPSMGKTALALNFADHVGVNLKVPVLFVSLEMGRLELVERLLCARARVDGKK
;
A
#
# COMPACT_ATOMS: atom_id res chain seq x y z
N MET A 1 43.86 -8.32 -57.45
CA MET A 1 44.17 -9.59 -56.75
C MET A 1 43.53 -9.59 -55.33
N ALA A 2 42.86 -10.67 -55.06
CA ALA A 2 42.32 -11.14 -53.77
C ALA A 2 41.14 -10.40 -53.18
N ALA A 3 40.00 -10.99 -53.46
CA ALA A 3 38.75 -10.88 -52.69
C ALA A 3 38.91 -11.54 -51.31
N SER A 4 38.32 -10.94 -50.28
CA SER A 4 38.07 -11.65 -49.04
C SER A 4 36.58 -11.55 -48.71
N ASN A 5 35.92 -12.69 -48.87
CA ASN A 5 34.55 -12.95 -48.44
C ASN A 5 34.45 -12.88 -46.93
N TYR A 6 33.51 -12.09 -46.41
CA TYR A 6 33.05 -12.23 -45.02
C TYR A 6 31.56 -12.57 -45.05
N ASN A 7 31.30 -13.88 -44.98
CA ASN A 7 29.98 -14.44 -44.77
C ASN A 7 29.76 -14.56 -43.26
N GLY A 8 28.83 -13.80 -42.72
CA GLY A 8 28.46 -13.83 -41.30
C GLY A 8 26.93 -13.80 -41.13
N ASN A 9 26.30 -14.90 -41.50
CA ASN A 9 24.85 -15.11 -41.35
C ASN A 9 24.60 -15.60 -39.91
N GLY A 10 24.32 -14.67 -38.99
CA GLY A 10 23.87 -14.94 -37.64
C GLY A 10 22.42 -14.54 -37.47
N LYS A 11 21.50 -15.33 -37.99
CA LYS A 11 20.09 -15.24 -37.62
C LYS A 11 19.92 -15.71 -36.18
N ALA A 12 19.87 -14.76 -35.24
CA ALA A 12 19.33 -14.99 -33.92
C ALA A 12 17.82 -15.23 -34.07
N HIS A 13 17.44 -16.48 -34.12
CA HIS A 13 16.03 -16.88 -33.93
C HIS A 13 15.62 -16.55 -32.50
N GLY A 14 15.12 -15.33 -32.27
CA GLY A 14 14.32 -15.01 -31.11
C GLY A 14 13.11 -15.94 -31.13
N ARG A 15 13.04 -16.84 -30.16
CA ARG A 15 11.84 -17.64 -29.91
C ARG A 15 10.67 -16.65 -29.76
N PRO A 16 9.56 -16.81 -30.49
CA PRO A 16 8.36 -16.00 -30.25
C PRO A 16 7.93 -16.23 -28.80
N PRO A 17 7.41 -15.18 -28.11
CA PRO A 17 6.84 -15.36 -26.80
C PRO A 17 5.75 -16.44 -26.91
N LYS A 18 5.80 -17.44 -26.03
CA LYS A 18 4.77 -18.50 -25.93
C LYS A 18 3.41 -17.80 -25.89
N GLY A 19 2.53 -18.17 -26.82
CA GLY A 19 1.21 -17.58 -26.98
C GLY A 19 0.51 -17.50 -25.63
N GLY A 20 -0.09 -16.33 -25.34
CA GLY A 20 -0.81 -16.09 -24.10
C GLY A 20 -1.86 -17.18 -23.91
N GLU A 21 -1.84 -17.79 -22.74
CA GLU A 21 -2.89 -18.70 -22.31
C GLU A 21 -4.24 -17.98 -22.48
N SER A 22 -5.27 -18.68 -22.98
CA SER A 22 -6.58 -18.04 -23.14
C SER A 22 -7.13 -17.67 -21.77
N VAL A 23 -7.86 -16.56 -21.70
CA VAL A 23 -8.48 -16.10 -20.43
C VAL A 23 -9.34 -17.22 -19.83
N ALA A 24 -10.00 -18.03 -20.66
CA ALA A 24 -10.77 -19.19 -20.22
C ALA A 24 -9.91 -20.22 -19.47
N SER A 25 -8.69 -20.52 -19.94
CA SER A 25 -7.79 -21.44 -19.24
C SER A 25 -7.20 -20.90 -17.95
N LEU A 26 -7.19 -19.58 -17.76
CA LEU A 26 -6.77 -18.93 -16.50
C LEU A 26 -7.88 -18.97 -15.45
N LEU A 27 -9.15 -18.89 -15.87
CA LEU A 27 -10.32 -18.96 -14.98
C LEU A 27 -10.54 -20.35 -14.39
N ASP A 28 -10.04 -21.41 -15.05
CA ASP A 28 -10.09 -22.79 -14.56
C ASP A 28 -8.99 -23.12 -13.53
N ARG A 29 -8.08 -22.20 -13.25
CA ARG A 29 -7.03 -22.40 -12.24
C ARG A 29 -7.56 -22.19 -10.85
N LEU A 30 -7.02 -22.97 -9.89
CA LEU A 30 -7.27 -22.75 -8.48
C LEU A 30 -6.82 -21.32 -8.10
N PRO A 31 -7.64 -20.61 -7.29
CA PRO A 31 -7.27 -19.29 -6.79
C PRO A 31 -5.90 -19.31 -6.10
N PRO A 32 -5.13 -18.21 -6.14
CA PRO A 32 -3.85 -18.11 -5.44
C PRO A 32 -3.98 -18.42 -3.97
N GLN A 33 -3.29 -19.45 -3.49
CA GLN A 33 -3.34 -19.94 -2.12
C GLN A 33 -1.97 -20.48 -1.68
N ASN A 34 -1.77 -20.59 -0.37
CA ASN A 34 -0.65 -21.31 0.23
C ASN A 34 -1.12 -21.86 1.59
N LEU A 35 -1.60 -23.10 1.58
CA LEU A 35 -2.18 -23.74 2.76
C LEU A 35 -1.14 -23.97 3.85
N GLU A 36 0.10 -24.32 3.48
CA GLU A 36 1.21 -24.50 4.43
C GLU A 36 1.52 -23.20 5.19
N ALA A 37 1.44 -22.04 4.49
CA ALA A 37 1.62 -20.76 5.16
C ALA A 37 0.44 -20.41 6.07
N GLU A 38 -0.80 -20.78 5.71
CA GLU A 38 -1.98 -20.59 6.57
C GLU A 38 -1.86 -21.43 7.83
N GLU A 39 -1.55 -22.71 7.71
CA GLU A 39 -1.27 -23.62 8.85
C GLU A 39 -0.09 -23.09 9.68
N GLY A 40 0.94 -22.56 9.00
CA GLY A 40 2.08 -21.92 9.63
C GLY A 40 1.73 -20.73 10.51
N VAL A 41 0.79 -19.88 10.08
CA VAL A 41 0.27 -18.76 10.89
C VAL A 41 -0.48 -19.28 12.11
N LEU A 42 -1.45 -20.17 11.89
CA LEU A 42 -2.32 -20.69 12.97
C LEU A 42 -1.52 -21.46 14.03
N GLY A 43 -0.64 -22.33 13.59
CA GLY A 43 0.23 -23.11 14.49
C GLY A 43 1.23 -22.24 15.26
N SER A 44 1.75 -21.17 14.63
CA SER A 44 2.63 -20.22 15.33
C SER A 44 1.91 -19.50 16.47
N ILE A 45 0.64 -19.11 16.29
CA ILE A 45 -0.18 -18.47 17.34
C ILE A 45 -0.43 -19.43 18.51
N LEU A 46 -0.66 -20.73 18.22
CA LEU A 46 -0.88 -21.75 19.24
C LEU A 46 0.40 -22.07 20.01
N LEU A 47 1.57 -21.95 19.38
CA LEU A 47 2.88 -22.17 20.03
C LEU A 47 3.32 -20.97 20.88
N ASP A 48 2.99 -19.76 20.44
CA ASP A 48 3.39 -18.51 21.10
C ASP A 48 2.28 -17.44 20.94
N ASN A 49 1.62 -17.15 22.04
CA ASN A 49 0.51 -16.18 22.06
C ASN A 49 0.93 -14.74 21.72
N GLU A 50 2.20 -14.36 21.95
CA GLU A 50 2.65 -12.98 21.67
C GLU A 50 2.63 -12.67 20.18
N VAL A 51 2.80 -13.71 19.35
CA VAL A 51 2.79 -13.60 17.89
C VAL A 51 1.45 -13.09 17.32
N ILE A 52 0.33 -13.30 18.01
CA ILE A 52 -0.98 -12.89 17.51
C ILE A 52 -1.08 -11.37 17.30
N HIS A 53 -0.40 -10.55 18.11
CA HIS A 53 -0.36 -9.10 17.96
C HIS A 53 0.12 -8.68 16.56
N ASP A 54 1.20 -9.32 16.09
CA ASP A 54 1.75 -9.08 14.77
C ASP A 54 0.82 -9.58 13.66
N VAL A 55 0.20 -10.74 13.86
CA VAL A 55 -0.68 -11.36 12.85
C VAL A 55 -1.98 -10.58 12.69
N VAL A 56 -2.65 -10.19 13.79
CA VAL A 56 -3.91 -9.42 13.74
C VAL A 56 -3.73 -8.06 13.08
N SER A 57 -2.56 -7.44 13.21
CA SER A 57 -2.26 -6.19 12.53
C SER A 57 -2.15 -6.34 11.01
N LYS A 58 -1.85 -7.55 10.52
CA LYS A 58 -1.56 -7.83 9.10
C LYS A 58 -2.67 -8.58 8.37
N LEU A 59 -3.35 -9.51 9.04
CA LEU A 59 -4.30 -10.43 8.44
C LEU A 59 -5.72 -10.21 8.95
N LYS A 60 -6.66 -10.26 8.00
CA LYS A 60 -8.09 -10.38 8.26
C LYS A 60 -8.50 -11.86 8.15
N VAL A 61 -9.67 -12.21 8.68
CA VAL A 61 -10.21 -13.58 8.59
C VAL A 61 -10.35 -14.01 7.12
N GLU A 62 -10.80 -13.10 6.27
CA GLU A 62 -11.05 -13.32 4.83
C GLU A 62 -9.75 -13.50 4.02
N ASP A 63 -8.58 -13.24 4.62
CA ASP A 63 -7.29 -13.44 3.96
C ASP A 63 -6.90 -14.92 3.87
N PHE A 64 -7.47 -15.78 4.72
CA PHE A 64 -7.30 -17.22 4.62
C PHE A 64 -8.15 -17.79 3.48
N TYR A 65 -7.61 -18.77 2.77
CA TYR A 65 -8.31 -19.41 1.66
C TYR A 65 -9.26 -20.52 2.11
N ARG A 66 -8.79 -21.35 3.06
CA ARG A 66 -9.58 -22.50 3.55
C ARG A 66 -10.58 -22.04 4.60
N ASP A 67 -11.87 -22.37 4.42
CA ASP A 67 -12.94 -22.00 5.35
C ASP A 67 -12.68 -22.49 6.78
N THR A 68 -12.07 -23.68 6.94
CA THR A 68 -11.67 -24.22 8.23
C THR A 68 -10.65 -23.32 8.93
N HIS A 69 -9.65 -22.81 8.18
CA HIS A 69 -8.63 -21.89 8.72
C HIS A 69 -9.23 -20.52 9.06
N GLN A 70 -10.21 -20.03 8.27
CA GLN A 70 -10.95 -18.81 8.59
C GLN A 70 -11.70 -18.96 9.91
N THR A 71 -12.35 -20.11 10.13
CA THR A 71 -13.12 -20.40 11.36
C THR A 71 -12.19 -20.48 12.56
N ILE A 72 -11.07 -21.19 12.45
CA ILE A 72 -10.06 -21.28 13.51
C ILE A 72 -9.49 -19.88 13.83
N TYR A 73 -9.09 -19.13 12.82
CA TYR A 73 -8.52 -17.80 13.02
C TYR A 73 -9.53 -16.80 13.62
N ARG A 74 -10.80 -16.89 13.23
CA ARG A 74 -11.89 -16.09 13.84
C ARG A 74 -12.01 -16.38 15.33
N ALA A 75 -12.01 -17.66 15.72
CA ALA A 75 -12.06 -18.04 17.13
C ALA A 75 -10.83 -17.56 17.92
N MET A 76 -9.64 -17.63 17.31
CA MET A 76 -8.40 -17.08 17.91
C MET A 76 -8.48 -15.57 18.11
N ARG A 77 -8.99 -14.82 17.14
CA ARG A 77 -9.17 -13.36 17.24
C ARG A 77 -10.14 -13.00 18.36
N ASP A 78 -11.24 -13.70 18.46
CA ASP A 78 -12.22 -13.41 19.50
C ASP A 78 -11.68 -13.73 20.90
N LEU A 79 -10.88 -14.79 21.06
CA LEU A 79 -10.16 -15.07 22.31
C LEU A 79 -9.16 -13.95 22.63
N TYR A 80 -8.42 -13.48 21.62
CA TYR A 80 -7.49 -12.36 21.75
C TYR A 80 -8.20 -11.07 22.19
N ASP A 81 -9.31 -10.73 21.55
CA ASP A 81 -10.09 -9.53 21.86
C ASP A 81 -10.68 -9.59 23.29
N LEU A 82 -10.93 -10.79 23.81
CA LEU A 82 -11.36 -11.03 25.19
C LEU A 82 -10.19 -11.08 26.21
N GLY A 83 -8.94 -10.94 25.75
CA GLY A 83 -7.74 -11.04 26.60
C GLY A 83 -7.52 -12.43 27.18
N LYS A 84 -8.04 -13.49 26.54
CA LYS A 84 -7.86 -14.88 26.95
C LYS A 84 -6.62 -15.51 26.30
N PRO A 85 -5.96 -16.46 26.96
CA PRO A 85 -4.87 -17.20 26.34
C PRO A 85 -5.40 -18.02 25.15
N ILE A 86 -4.56 -18.19 24.13
CA ILE A 86 -4.87 -18.97 22.94
C ILE A 86 -3.96 -20.19 22.93
N ASP A 87 -4.46 -21.31 23.37
CA ASP A 87 -3.82 -22.61 23.31
C ASP A 87 -4.80 -23.66 22.77
N GLY A 88 -4.34 -24.87 22.50
CA GLY A 88 -5.16 -25.93 21.92
C GLY A 88 -6.41 -26.23 22.72
N LEU A 89 -6.36 -26.13 24.06
CA LEU A 89 -7.50 -26.43 24.94
C LEU A 89 -8.53 -25.29 24.92
N THR A 90 -8.09 -24.05 25.07
CA THR A 90 -8.98 -22.87 25.08
C THR A 90 -9.63 -22.64 23.72
N LEU A 91 -8.90 -22.90 22.64
CA LEU A 91 -9.42 -22.82 21.26
C LEU A 91 -10.45 -23.93 20.99
N SER A 92 -10.17 -25.18 21.41
CA SER A 92 -11.11 -26.31 21.29
C SER A 92 -12.40 -26.01 22.05
N ASP A 93 -12.31 -25.56 23.31
CA ASP A 93 -13.48 -25.20 24.13
C ASP A 93 -14.32 -24.08 23.49
N GLU A 94 -13.66 -23.08 22.89
CA GLU A 94 -14.35 -22.01 22.18
C GLU A 94 -15.06 -22.50 20.92
N LEU A 95 -14.41 -23.36 20.13
CA LEU A 95 -14.99 -23.99 18.93
C LEU A 95 -16.15 -24.93 19.28
N VAL A 96 -16.07 -25.67 20.41
CA VAL A 96 -17.20 -26.48 20.92
C VAL A 96 -18.39 -25.61 21.27
N LYS A 97 -18.17 -24.49 21.99
CA LYS A 97 -19.23 -23.54 22.34
C LYS A 97 -19.98 -22.98 21.13
N ARG A 98 -19.26 -22.82 20.02
CA ARG A 98 -19.81 -22.35 18.73
C ARG A 98 -20.43 -23.47 17.91
N GLY A 99 -20.21 -24.71 18.27
CA GLY A 99 -20.62 -25.87 17.47
C GLY A 99 -19.83 -26.02 16.18
N GLU A 100 -18.62 -25.46 16.12
CA GLU A 100 -17.78 -25.42 14.91
C GLU A 100 -16.61 -26.43 14.96
N LEU A 101 -16.34 -27.10 16.09
CA LEU A 101 -15.18 -27.99 16.26
C LEU A 101 -15.16 -29.12 15.22
N GLU A 102 -16.27 -29.80 15.00
CA GLU A 102 -16.37 -30.88 14.02
C GLU A 102 -16.12 -30.39 12.58
N SER A 103 -16.60 -29.17 12.26
CA SER A 103 -16.43 -28.58 10.93
C SER A 103 -14.99 -28.24 10.59
N VAL A 104 -14.15 -27.99 11.59
CA VAL A 104 -12.71 -27.72 11.40
C VAL A 104 -11.83 -28.96 11.45
N GLY A 105 -12.43 -30.14 11.71
CA GLY A 105 -11.71 -31.45 11.74
C GLY A 105 -11.40 -31.95 13.15
N GLY A 106 -12.02 -31.37 14.17
CA GLY A 106 -11.85 -31.81 15.57
C GLY A 106 -10.50 -31.43 16.20
N ASP A 107 -10.23 -31.97 17.34
CA ASP A 107 -8.97 -31.76 18.07
C ASP A 107 -7.75 -32.33 17.34
N GLU A 108 -7.94 -33.34 16.50
CA GLU A 108 -6.87 -33.93 15.69
C GLU A 108 -6.32 -32.91 14.70
N ALA A 109 -7.20 -32.17 13.99
CA ALA A 109 -6.77 -31.13 13.04
C ALA A 109 -6.04 -29.97 13.72
N LEU A 110 -6.46 -29.59 14.93
CA LEU A 110 -5.77 -28.57 15.72
C LEU A 110 -4.36 -29.04 16.12
N SER A 111 -4.22 -30.33 16.48
CA SER A 111 -2.92 -30.92 16.82
C SER A 111 -1.99 -30.98 15.61
N GLU A 112 -2.51 -31.37 14.43
CA GLU A 112 -1.75 -31.38 13.17
C GLU A 112 -1.22 -30.00 12.80
N ILE A 113 -2.04 -28.94 12.98
CA ILE A 113 -1.63 -27.55 12.75
C ILE A 113 -0.47 -27.16 13.66
N VAL A 114 -0.50 -27.52 14.93
CA VAL A 114 0.60 -27.24 15.88
C VAL A 114 1.87 -28.01 15.48
N GLU A 115 1.74 -29.29 15.11
CA GLU A 115 2.87 -30.13 14.73
C GLU A 115 3.54 -29.71 13.40
N SER A 116 2.77 -29.07 12.51
CA SER A 116 3.28 -28.59 11.23
C SER A 116 4.30 -27.45 11.34
N VAL A 117 4.36 -26.77 12.50
CA VAL A 117 5.19 -25.58 12.71
C VAL A 117 6.38 -25.86 13.63
N PRO A 118 7.61 -25.84 13.11
CA PRO A 118 8.79 -26.06 13.92
C PRO A 118 9.09 -24.92 14.93
N HIS A 119 8.79 -23.67 14.53
CA HIS A 119 9.12 -22.47 15.32
C HIS A 119 8.11 -21.33 15.06
N ALA A 120 7.57 -20.75 16.14
CA ALA A 120 6.65 -19.60 16.06
C ALA A 120 7.31 -18.32 15.49
N ALA A 121 8.63 -18.21 15.53
CA ALA A 121 9.38 -17.02 15.10
C ALA A 121 9.12 -16.59 13.63
N ASN A 122 8.64 -17.49 12.77
CA ASN A 122 8.40 -17.23 11.36
C ASN A 122 6.97 -16.77 11.05
N ALA A 123 6.12 -16.60 12.06
CA ALA A 123 4.70 -16.24 11.87
C ALA A 123 4.50 -14.99 11.01
N ARG A 124 5.32 -13.97 11.22
CA ARG A 124 5.27 -12.72 10.46
C ARG A 124 5.52 -12.97 8.96
N TYR A 125 6.45 -13.84 8.64
CA TYR A 125 6.76 -14.22 7.25
C TYR A 125 5.63 -15.05 6.62
N TYR A 126 5.06 -15.99 7.37
CA TYR A 126 3.89 -16.75 6.91
C TYR A 126 2.68 -15.84 6.68
N ALA A 127 2.43 -14.89 7.58
CA ALA A 127 1.39 -13.89 7.42
C ALA A 127 1.57 -13.04 6.15
N ASP A 128 2.80 -12.64 5.82
CA ASP A 128 3.09 -11.90 4.59
C ASP A 128 2.78 -12.74 3.33
N ILE A 129 3.05 -14.05 3.33
CA ILE A 129 2.69 -14.96 2.24
C ILE A 129 1.18 -15.06 2.09
N VAL A 130 0.45 -15.30 3.19
CA VAL A 130 -1.02 -15.39 3.19
C VAL A 130 -1.63 -14.10 2.66
N ARG A 131 -1.15 -12.94 3.13
CA ARG A 131 -1.58 -11.62 2.69
C ARG A 131 -1.39 -11.41 1.19
N GLN A 132 -0.21 -11.74 0.66
CA GLN A 132 0.07 -11.63 -0.78
C GLN A 132 -0.89 -12.48 -1.63
N LYS A 133 -1.19 -13.71 -1.18
CA LYS A 133 -2.14 -14.59 -1.86
C LYS A 133 -3.57 -14.04 -1.79
N ALA A 134 -3.98 -13.50 -0.65
CA ALA A 134 -5.28 -12.86 -0.48
C ALA A 134 -5.46 -11.64 -1.39
N ILE A 135 -4.46 -10.76 -1.48
CA ILE A 135 -4.46 -9.61 -2.39
C ILE A 135 -4.60 -10.08 -3.85
N SER A 136 -3.86 -11.12 -4.23
CA SER A 136 -3.96 -11.68 -5.59
C SER A 136 -5.36 -12.22 -5.88
N ARG A 137 -6.03 -12.88 -4.92
CA ARG A 137 -7.43 -13.34 -5.06
C ARG A 137 -8.38 -12.16 -5.25
N ARG A 138 -8.30 -11.14 -4.40
CA ARG A 138 -9.16 -9.93 -4.49
C ARG A 138 -8.98 -9.21 -5.82
N LEU A 139 -7.73 -9.15 -6.35
CA LEU A 139 -7.48 -8.57 -7.68
C LEU A 139 -8.13 -9.40 -8.80
N ILE A 140 -8.08 -10.73 -8.71
CA ILE A 140 -8.74 -11.62 -9.68
C ILE A 140 -10.27 -11.46 -9.61
N GLU A 141 -10.84 -11.41 -8.41
CA GLU A 141 -12.27 -11.18 -8.20
C GLU A 141 -12.72 -9.82 -8.76
N CYS A 142 -11.97 -8.78 -8.46
CA CYS A 142 -12.19 -7.43 -8.99
C CYS A 142 -12.15 -7.42 -10.53
N ALA A 143 -11.16 -8.07 -11.13
CA ALA A 143 -11.04 -8.18 -12.59
C ALA A 143 -12.23 -8.92 -13.21
N ASN A 144 -12.69 -10.01 -12.57
CA ASN A 144 -13.87 -10.77 -13.02
C ASN A 144 -15.16 -9.96 -12.92
N GLU A 145 -15.30 -9.12 -11.88
CA GLU A 145 -16.44 -8.24 -11.76
C GLU A 145 -16.41 -7.14 -12.82
N ILE A 146 -15.25 -6.50 -13.05
CA ILE A 146 -15.08 -5.49 -14.10
C ILE A 146 -15.40 -6.11 -15.48
N LEU A 147 -14.93 -7.33 -15.73
CA LEU A 147 -15.21 -8.06 -16.95
C LEU A 147 -16.73 -8.30 -17.12
N ARG A 148 -17.41 -8.78 -16.09
CA ARG A 148 -18.85 -9.02 -16.09
C ARG A 148 -19.64 -7.74 -16.33
N ASP A 149 -19.28 -6.67 -15.62
CA ASP A 149 -19.92 -5.36 -15.76
C ASP A 149 -19.75 -4.79 -17.18
N GLY A 150 -18.55 -4.95 -17.78
CA GLY A 150 -18.27 -4.53 -19.16
C GLY A 150 -19.10 -5.24 -20.21
N TYR A 151 -19.39 -6.55 -20.02
CA TYR A 151 -20.23 -7.31 -20.94
C TYR A 151 -21.74 -7.09 -20.70
N SER A 152 -22.14 -6.62 -19.53
CA SER A 152 -23.56 -6.45 -19.17
C SER A 152 -24.26 -5.31 -19.92
N ASN A 153 -23.51 -4.39 -20.52
CA ASN A 153 -24.00 -3.13 -21.12
C ASN A 153 -24.91 -2.29 -20.19
N THR A 154 -24.77 -2.46 -18.87
CA THR A 154 -25.62 -1.81 -17.88
C THR A 154 -25.10 -0.41 -17.51
N PHE A 155 -23.79 -0.20 -17.67
CA PHE A 155 -23.12 1.04 -17.30
C PHE A 155 -22.64 1.82 -18.52
N THR A 156 -22.58 3.16 -18.41
CA THR A 156 -21.82 3.98 -19.37
C THR A 156 -20.31 3.71 -19.19
N ALA A 157 -19.52 4.03 -20.22
CA ALA A 157 -18.07 3.81 -20.16
C ALA A 157 -17.41 4.57 -18.99
N GLU A 158 -17.88 5.80 -18.72
CA GLU A 158 -17.40 6.63 -17.62
C GLU A 158 -17.74 6.01 -16.26
N ALA A 159 -18.98 5.56 -16.07
CA ALA A 159 -19.43 4.94 -14.80
C ALA A 159 -18.72 3.60 -14.54
N LEU A 160 -18.43 2.83 -15.60
CA LEU A 160 -17.67 1.59 -15.48
C LEU A 160 -16.22 1.87 -15.07
N LEU A 161 -15.60 2.91 -15.65
CA LEU A 161 -14.24 3.30 -15.31
C LEU A 161 -14.14 3.76 -13.84
N GLU A 162 -15.05 4.64 -13.40
CA GLU A 162 -15.09 5.13 -12.02
C GLU A 162 -15.26 3.96 -11.01
N LYS A 163 -16.15 3.02 -11.30
CA LYS A 163 -16.38 1.84 -10.48
C LYS A 163 -15.14 0.94 -10.41
N ALA A 164 -14.43 0.75 -11.55
CA ALA A 164 -13.21 -0.04 -11.61
C ALA A 164 -12.08 0.61 -10.81
N GLU A 165 -11.89 1.93 -10.96
CA GLU A 165 -10.91 2.71 -10.19
C GLU A 165 -11.17 2.62 -8.69
N GLN A 166 -12.42 2.79 -8.26
CA GLN A 166 -12.80 2.69 -6.87
C GLN A 166 -12.46 1.31 -6.28
N LYS A 167 -12.81 0.22 -6.97
CA LYS A 167 -12.54 -1.15 -6.49
C LYS A 167 -11.06 -1.44 -6.38
N VAL A 168 -10.26 -1.05 -7.37
CA VAL A 168 -8.80 -1.22 -7.33
C VAL A 168 -8.20 -0.38 -6.20
N PHE A 169 -8.72 0.84 -5.99
CA PHE A 169 -8.26 1.72 -4.92
C PHE A 169 -8.57 1.15 -3.52
N GLU A 170 -9.73 0.52 -3.33
CA GLU A 170 -10.09 -0.15 -2.07
C GLU A 170 -9.09 -1.29 -1.75
N ILE A 171 -8.71 -2.10 -2.74
CA ILE A 171 -7.70 -3.16 -2.56
C ILE A 171 -6.32 -2.57 -2.22
N ALA A 172 -5.93 -1.46 -2.88
CA ALA A 172 -4.68 -0.77 -2.61
C ALA A 172 -4.68 -0.09 -1.23
N GLY A 173 -5.81 0.48 -0.82
CA GLY A 173 -5.99 1.15 0.48
C GLY A 173 -5.82 0.20 1.68
N ASP A 174 -6.22 -1.06 1.54
CA ASP A 174 -6.00 -2.10 2.55
C ASP A 174 -4.50 -2.40 2.79
N GLN A 175 -3.60 -1.99 1.88
CA GLN A 175 -2.15 -2.11 2.07
C GLN A 175 -1.55 -1.01 2.96
N ILE A 176 -2.25 0.12 3.11
CA ILE A 176 -1.77 1.32 3.84
C ILE A 176 -2.13 1.25 5.33
N GLN A 177 -2.70 0.14 5.84
CA GLN A 177 -2.80 -0.06 7.29
C GLN A 177 -1.39 -0.10 7.86
N GLY A 178 -1.03 1.05 8.48
CA GLY A 178 0.32 1.41 8.83
C GLY A 178 1.03 0.34 9.65
N ASP A 179 2.29 0.13 9.32
CA ASP A 179 3.23 -0.53 10.21
C ASP A 179 3.07 0.08 11.60
N THR A 180 2.62 -0.72 12.56
CA THR A 180 2.70 -0.38 13.97
C THR A 180 4.19 -0.24 14.27
N ALA A 181 4.71 0.98 14.21
CA ALA A 181 6.11 1.24 14.50
C ALA A 181 6.31 1.12 16.01
N GLU A 182 7.27 0.32 16.42
CA GLU A 182 7.68 0.22 17.82
C GLU A 182 8.01 1.62 18.35
N LEU A 183 7.37 2.02 19.45
CA LEU A 183 7.53 3.36 20.05
C LEU A 183 9.01 3.74 20.25
N LEU A 184 9.84 2.76 20.62
CA LEU A 184 11.27 2.96 20.82
C LEU A 184 11.98 3.43 19.53
N HIS A 185 11.60 2.86 18.39
CA HIS A 185 12.15 3.24 17.09
C HIS A 185 11.73 4.66 16.70
N VAL A 186 10.46 4.99 16.90
CA VAL A 186 9.92 6.34 16.66
C VAL A 186 10.56 7.38 17.58
N LEU A 187 10.78 7.03 18.86
CA LEU A 187 11.47 7.89 19.82
C LEU A 187 12.92 8.18 19.40
N LYS A 188 13.66 7.17 18.96
CA LYS A 188 15.02 7.38 18.44
C LYS A 188 15.04 8.34 17.26
N GLN A 189 14.16 8.13 16.28
CA GLN A 189 14.02 9.04 15.13
C GLN A 189 13.63 10.46 15.55
N ALA A 190 12.77 10.60 16.55
CA ALA A 190 12.38 11.91 17.07
C ALA A 190 13.56 12.61 17.77
N MET A 191 14.36 11.88 18.54
CA MET A 191 15.56 12.41 19.18
C MET A 191 16.59 12.89 18.16
N ASP A 192 16.89 12.07 17.14
CA ASP A 192 17.81 12.43 16.06
C ASP A 192 17.37 13.73 15.37
N ARG A 193 16.05 13.87 15.06
CA ARG A 193 15.51 15.12 14.50
C ARG A 193 15.62 16.31 15.42
N ILE A 194 15.48 16.13 16.74
CA ILE A 194 15.63 17.20 17.73
C ILE A 194 17.12 17.63 17.82
N GLU A 195 18.04 16.68 17.79
CA GLU A 195 19.47 16.97 17.79
C GLU A 195 19.88 17.74 16.52
N GLU A 196 19.45 17.31 15.34
CA GLU A 196 19.68 18.00 14.08
C GLU A 196 19.17 19.45 14.14
N ARG A 197 17.96 19.69 14.68
CA ARG A 197 17.39 21.04 14.86
C ARG A 197 18.19 21.89 15.85
N THR A 198 18.73 21.27 16.89
CA THR A 198 19.50 21.98 17.93
C THR A 198 20.87 22.41 17.39
N VAL A 199 21.50 21.58 16.56
CA VAL A 199 22.79 21.90 15.94
C VAL A 199 22.63 22.97 14.84
N ALA A 200 21.52 22.91 14.10
CA ALA A 200 21.19 23.80 13.00
C ALA A 200 20.54 25.13 13.49
N LYS A 201 21.11 25.82 14.48
CA LYS A 201 20.64 27.14 14.95
C LYS A 201 20.34 28.04 13.74
N HIS A 202 19.05 28.26 13.41
CA HIS A 202 18.53 29.06 12.29
C HIS A 202 18.52 28.41 10.90
N ALA A 203 18.74 27.09 10.75
CA ALA A 203 18.53 26.46 9.47
C ALA A 203 17.03 26.15 9.24
N VAL A 204 16.53 26.53 8.07
CA VAL A 204 15.21 26.14 7.58
C VAL A 204 15.21 24.61 7.46
N THR A 205 14.47 23.91 8.34
CA THR A 205 14.47 22.43 8.40
C THR A 205 13.59 21.80 7.32
N GLY A 206 12.65 22.58 6.77
CA GLY A 206 11.80 22.19 5.63
C GLY A 206 12.28 22.80 4.32
N ALA A 207 11.49 22.61 3.24
CA ALA A 207 11.75 23.30 1.99
C ALA A 207 11.48 24.81 2.15
N SER A 208 12.46 25.66 1.85
CA SER A 208 12.32 27.13 1.93
C SER A 208 11.22 27.60 0.96
N THR A 209 10.42 28.55 1.39
CA THR A 209 9.41 29.22 0.56
C THR A 209 9.99 30.31 -0.33
N GLY A 210 11.22 30.75 -0.04
CA GLY A 210 11.87 31.91 -0.64
C GLY A 210 11.52 33.24 0.01
N PHE A 211 10.73 33.25 1.08
CA PHE A 211 10.38 34.40 1.88
C PHE A 211 10.99 34.24 3.27
N PHE A 212 12.08 34.98 3.55
CA PHE A 212 12.88 34.80 4.76
C PHE A 212 12.07 34.90 6.05
N GLU A 213 11.23 35.92 6.15
CA GLU A 213 10.42 36.14 7.36
C GLU A 213 9.41 34.97 7.55
N LEU A 214 8.84 34.49 6.48
CA LEU A 214 7.91 33.36 6.53
C LEU A 214 8.65 32.05 6.90
N ASP A 215 9.81 31.84 6.30
CA ASP A 215 10.66 30.68 6.60
C ASP A 215 11.16 30.67 8.03
N ASP A 216 11.46 31.87 8.60
CA ASP A 216 11.86 32.02 10.00
C ASP A 216 10.73 31.65 10.96
N TYR A 217 9.47 32.04 10.65
CA TYR A 217 8.30 31.67 11.43
C TYR A 217 7.89 30.22 11.33
N MET A 218 7.98 29.64 10.13
CA MET A 218 7.46 28.30 9.85
C MET A 218 8.54 27.21 9.90
N GLY A 219 9.80 27.56 9.83
CA GLY A 219 10.91 26.63 9.62
C GLY A 219 10.94 26.05 8.19
N GLY A 220 10.28 26.71 7.22
CA GLY A 220 10.03 26.21 5.87
C GLY A 220 8.85 25.24 5.79
N LEU A 221 8.60 24.70 4.61
CA LEU A 221 7.53 23.71 4.34
C LEU A 221 7.99 22.32 4.80
N GLN A 222 7.40 21.80 5.87
CA GLN A 222 7.80 20.53 6.46
C GLN A 222 7.12 19.35 5.76
N ALA A 223 7.78 18.21 5.72
CA ALA A 223 7.19 16.97 5.21
C ALA A 223 5.96 16.54 6.03
N GLY A 224 4.89 16.13 5.36
CA GLY A 224 3.65 15.67 5.99
C GLY A 224 2.74 16.77 6.55
N GLN A 225 3.08 18.05 6.38
CA GLN A 225 2.22 19.16 6.82
C GLN A 225 1.19 19.54 5.75
N LEU A 226 -0.04 19.84 6.21
CA LEU A 226 -1.07 20.53 5.44
C LEU A 226 -1.00 22.03 5.76
N ILE A 227 -0.67 22.87 4.76
CA ILE A 227 -0.60 24.31 4.90
C ILE A 227 -1.76 24.94 4.14
N ILE A 228 -2.60 25.70 4.84
CA ILE A 228 -3.77 26.35 4.26
C ILE A 228 -3.47 27.83 4.04
N LEU A 229 -3.47 28.25 2.75
CA LEU A 229 -3.34 29.64 2.37
C LEU A 229 -4.72 30.21 2.01
N ALA A 230 -5.22 31.14 2.80
CA ALA A 230 -6.50 31.80 2.58
C ALA A 230 -6.33 33.30 2.30
N ALA A 231 -7.10 33.83 1.37
CA ALA A 231 -7.14 35.25 1.06
C ALA A 231 -8.50 35.62 0.43
N ARG A 232 -8.88 36.90 0.51
CA ARG A 232 -10.03 37.39 -0.24
C ARG A 232 -9.77 37.31 -1.75
N PRO A 233 -10.81 37.24 -2.58
CA PRO A 233 -10.64 37.26 -4.02
C PRO A 233 -9.73 38.39 -4.49
N SER A 234 -8.91 38.15 -5.49
CA SER A 234 -7.96 39.10 -6.09
C SER A 234 -6.82 39.60 -5.20
N MET A 235 -6.60 39.02 -4.03
CA MET A 235 -5.50 39.39 -3.13
C MET A 235 -4.17 38.70 -3.43
N GLY A 236 -4.07 37.95 -4.50
CA GLY A 236 -2.82 37.31 -4.92
C GLY A 236 -2.52 35.92 -4.34
N LYS A 237 -3.52 35.22 -3.78
CA LYS A 237 -3.38 33.85 -3.25
C LYS A 237 -2.63 32.93 -4.21
N THR A 238 -3.11 32.80 -5.44
CA THR A 238 -2.52 31.96 -6.47
C THR A 238 -1.12 32.42 -6.90
N ALA A 239 -0.89 33.74 -6.94
CA ALA A 239 0.42 34.31 -7.24
C ALA A 239 1.45 33.92 -6.16
N LEU A 240 1.09 34.00 -4.88
CA LEU A 240 1.97 33.59 -3.78
C LEU A 240 2.27 32.07 -3.84
N ALA A 241 1.24 31.25 -4.10
CA ALA A 241 1.43 29.81 -4.25
C ALA A 241 2.35 29.44 -5.44
N LEU A 242 2.24 30.18 -6.56
CA LEU A 242 3.14 30.04 -7.70
C LEU A 242 4.58 30.47 -7.38
N ASN A 243 4.77 31.51 -6.58
CA ASN A 243 6.11 31.90 -6.12
C ASN A 243 6.75 30.85 -5.24
N PHE A 244 5.99 30.18 -4.35
CA PHE A 244 6.50 29.02 -3.61
C PHE A 244 6.88 27.89 -4.55
N ALA A 245 6.02 27.56 -5.51
CA ALA A 245 6.28 26.52 -6.48
C ALA A 245 7.51 26.82 -7.35
N ASP A 246 7.70 28.07 -7.78
CA ASP A 246 8.90 28.50 -8.51
C ASP A 246 10.17 28.37 -7.67
N HIS A 247 10.15 28.87 -6.43
CA HIS A 247 11.30 28.79 -5.55
C HIS A 247 11.69 27.35 -5.25
N VAL A 248 10.73 26.51 -4.87
CA VAL A 248 10.97 25.08 -4.55
C VAL A 248 11.39 24.32 -5.79
N GLY A 249 10.67 24.49 -6.91
CA GLY A 249 10.91 23.72 -8.13
C GLY A 249 12.19 24.12 -8.87
N VAL A 250 12.49 25.42 -8.93
CA VAL A 250 13.60 25.92 -9.76
C VAL A 250 14.85 26.21 -8.95
N ASN A 251 14.72 26.86 -7.79
CA ASN A 251 15.90 27.23 -6.99
C ASN A 251 16.38 26.03 -6.14
N LEU A 252 15.48 25.31 -5.49
CA LEU A 252 15.81 24.13 -4.69
C LEU A 252 15.89 22.83 -5.53
N LYS A 253 15.38 22.85 -6.77
CA LYS A 253 15.32 21.68 -7.68
C LYS A 253 14.54 20.49 -7.09
N VAL A 254 13.56 20.77 -6.25
CA VAL A 254 12.64 19.76 -5.70
C VAL A 254 11.39 19.67 -6.59
N PRO A 255 10.96 18.48 -7.02
CA PRO A 255 9.76 18.33 -7.84
C PRO A 255 8.52 18.89 -7.13
N VAL A 256 7.72 19.70 -7.83
CA VAL A 256 6.48 20.29 -7.34
C VAL A 256 5.33 19.88 -8.23
N LEU A 257 4.26 19.33 -7.64
CA LEU A 257 2.99 19.11 -8.32
C LEU A 257 2.03 20.27 -8.00
N PHE A 258 1.58 20.97 -9.03
CA PHE A 258 0.61 22.05 -8.89
C PHE A 258 -0.75 21.63 -9.49
N VAL A 259 -1.77 21.51 -8.64
CA VAL A 259 -3.13 21.16 -9.03
C VAL A 259 -4.00 22.42 -9.00
N SER A 260 -4.65 22.78 -10.10
CA SER A 260 -5.51 23.96 -10.20
C SER A 260 -6.90 23.58 -10.68
N LEU A 261 -7.93 24.01 -9.95
CA LEU A 261 -9.34 23.89 -10.32
C LEU A 261 -9.93 25.19 -10.87
N GLU A 262 -9.22 26.31 -10.73
CA GLU A 262 -9.70 27.66 -11.08
C GLU A 262 -9.10 28.17 -12.40
N MET A 263 -7.83 27.84 -12.66
CA MET A 263 -7.06 28.40 -13.78
C MET A 263 -6.51 27.30 -14.69
N GLY A 264 -6.50 27.57 -16.00
CA GLY A 264 -5.93 26.67 -16.99
C GLY A 264 -4.39 26.55 -16.89
N ARG A 265 -3.84 25.43 -17.34
CA ARG A 265 -2.39 25.15 -17.30
C ARG A 265 -1.57 26.23 -18.03
N LEU A 266 -2.04 26.71 -19.17
CA LEU A 266 -1.34 27.72 -19.96
C LEU A 266 -1.24 29.05 -19.21
N GLU A 267 -2.34 29.49 -18.60
CA GLU A 267 -2.39 30.74 -17.81
C GLU A 267 -1.45 30.69 -16.60
N LEU A 268 -1.34 29.54 -15.92
CA LEU A 268 -0.42 29.35 -14.82
C LEU A 268 1.05 29.47 -15.26
N VAL A 269 1.38 28.86 -16.42
CA VAL A 269 2.73 28.92 -16.98
C VAL A 269 3.07 30.34 -17.45
N GLU A 270 2.15 31.04 -18.11
CA GLU A 270 2.34 32.43 -18.51
C GLU A 270 2.61 33.34 -17.29
N ARG A 271 1.84 33.19 -16.20
CA ARG A 271 2.07 33.94 -14.97
C ARG A 271 3.42 33.63 -14.35
N LEU A 272 3.82 32.36 -14.36
CA LEU A 272 5.13 31.95 -13.84
C LEU A 272 6.27 32.58 -14.67
N LEU A 273 6.17 32.54 -15.98
CA LEU A 273 7.14 33.12 -16.90
C LEU A 273 7.23 34.64 -16.73
N CYS A 274 6.09 35.34 -16.66
CA CYS A 274 6.06 36.78 -16.44
C CYS A 274 6.66 37.17 -15.09
N ALA A 275 6.33 36.44 -14.03
CA ALA A 275 6.88 36.68 -12.70
C ALA A 275 8.43 36.50 -12.69
N ARG A 276 8.91 35.44 -13.32
CA ARG A 276 10.34 35.15 -13.38
C ARG A 276 11.11 36.12 -14.30
N ALA A 277 10.55 36.50 -15.42
CA ALA A 277 11.10 37.48 -16.34
C ALA A 277 10.96 38.94 -15.84
N ARG A 278 10.19 39.15 -14.77
CA ARG A 278 9.83 40.49 -14.24
C ARG A 278 9.20 41.40 -15.30
N VAL A 279 8.34 40.81 -16.15
CA VAL A 279 7.61 41.51 -17.21
C VAL A 279 6.14 41.59 -16.85
N ASP A 280 5.51 42.73 -17.16
CA ASP A 280 4.06 42.89 -16.98
C ASP A 280 3.32 42.03 -18.02
N GLY A 281 2.61 40.99 -17.56
CA GLY A 281 1.83 40.09 -18.44
C GLY A 281 0.61 40.71 -19.12
N LYS A 282 0.34 42.02 -18.90
CA LYS A 282 -0.71 42.78 -19.62
C LYS A 282 -0.20 43.55 -20.85
N LYS A 283 1.06 43.48 -21.10
CA LYS A 283 1.71 44.00 -22.28
C LYS A 283 2.15 42.88 -23.20
#